data_36c6f3e6737bad0312e56533c806916a
#
_entry.id   36c6f3e6737bad0312e56533c806916a
#
_cell.length_a   1.000
_cell.length_b   1.000
_cell.length_c   1.000
_cell.angle_alpha   90.00
_cell.angle_beta   90.00
_cell.angle_gamma   90.00
#
_symmetry.space_group_name_H-M   'P 1'
#
loop_
_entity.id
_entity.type
_entity.pdbx_description
1 polymer ?
#
loop_
_entity_poly.entity_id
_entity_poly.type
_entity_poly.pdbx_seq_one_letter_code
_entity_poly.pdbx_strand_id
1 'polypeptide(L)'
;MENSKRSAKEQQDGGGRGGRGGRGAAVNGRGGGQPPCAESGSDRSVMGGWREERTRSLEDNEMSLPSLAAAYTTILRGLGEDPTRQGLLKTPRRAATAMQFFTKGYQEKITDVLNDAIFHEDHDEMVIVKDIDMFSMCEHHLVPIFGRVHIGYLPNKRILGLSKLARIVEIYSRRLQVQERLTKQIAMAITEALQPTGVGVIIEATHMCMVMRGIQKMNSKTITSTMLGVFREDPKTRDEFLTLIRS
;
A
#
# COMPACT_ATOMS: atom_id res chain seq x y z
N MET A 1 10.02 20.48 52.08
CA MET A 1 8.97 21.26 52.75
C MET A 1 7.80 21.20 51.83
N GLU A 2 6.98 20.34 52.19
CA GLU A 2 5.57 20.22 52.60
C GLU A 2 4.63 20.20 51.40
N ASN A 3 4.07 19.04 51.08
CA ASN A 3 2.90 18.37 51.68
C ASN A 3 1.58 19.11 51.40
N SER A 4 0.69 18.56 50.61
CA SER A 4 -0.63 18.18 51.11
C SER A 4 -1.47 17.39 50.13
N LYS A 5 -1.77 16.19 50.55
CA LYS A 5 -2.80 15.21 50.25
C LYS A 5 -4.21 15.77 50.48
N ARG A 6 -5.17 15.12 49.78
CA ARG A 6 -6.51 14.61 50.18
C ARG A 6 -7.46 14.73 49.00
N SER A 7 -8.40 13.84 48.75
CA SER A 7 -8.87 12.51 49.18
C SER A 7 -10.19 12.27 48.50
N ALA A 8 -10.50 11.01 48.24
CA ALA A 8 -11.69 10.42 47.64
C ALA A 8 -13.02 10.79 48.31
N LYS A 9 -14.11 10.64 47.57
CA LYS A 9 -15.39 10.19 48.12
C LYS A 9 -16.21 9.45 47.06
N GLU A 10 -16.45 8.17 47.37
CA GLU A 10 -17.54 7.32 46.90
C GLU A 10 -18.88 7.85 47.35
N GLN A 11 -19.90 7.52 46.57
CA GLN A 11 -21.25 7.11 47.09
C GLN A 11 -22.04 6.49 45.95
N GLN A 12 -22.39 5.34 46.14
CA GLN A 12 -23.35 4.31 45.98
C GLN A 12 -24.81 4.80 46.10
N ASP A 13 -25.66 4.15 45.38
CA ASP A 13 -26.88 3.40 45.67
C ASP A 13 -28.19 3.84 45.02
N GLY A 14 -28.95 2.80 44.62
CA GLY A 14 -30.42 2.69 44.63
C GLY A 14 -31.04 2.57 43.22
N GLY A 15 -31.56 1.48 42.66
CA GLY A 15 -32.38 0.42 43.19
C GLY A 15 -33.84 0.56 42.72
N GLY A 16 -34.44 -0.47 42.05
CA GLY A 16 -35.90 -0.55 41.82
C GLY A 16 -36.28 -1.13 40.44
N ARG A 17 -36.51 -2.32 40.29
CA ARG A 17 -37.57 -3.36 40.36
C ARG A 17 -38.88 -3.05 39.62
N GLY A 18 -39.29 -4.02 38.77
CA GLY A 18 -40.67 -4.45 38.49
C GLY A 18 -41.11 -4.15 37.06
N GLY A 19 -41.70 -5.03 36.32
CA GLY A 19 -42.27 -6.34 36.47
C GLY A 19 -43.07 -6.74 35.24
N ARG A 20 -43.04 -8.01 34.93
CA ARG A 20 -44.09 -8.93 34.47
C ARG A 20 -45.04 -8.62 33.31
N GLY A 21 -45.12 -9.61 32.45
CA GLY A 21 -46.32 -10.19 31.83
C GLY A 21 -46.35 -10.05 30.31
N GLY A 22 -46.58 -11.04 29.51
CA GLY A 22 -46.96 -12.41 29.61
C GLY A 22 -47.45 -12.90 28.25
N ARG A 23 -47.16 -14.17 27.93
CA ARG A 23 -47.97 -15.09 27.08
C ARG A 23 -48.39 -14.60 25.69
N GLY A 24 -48.29 -15.34 24.66
CA GLY A 24 -48.28 -16.75 24.40
C GLY A 24 -48.29 -17.05 22.93
N ALA A 25 -47.80 -18.23 22.61
CA ALA A 25 -48.30 -19.25 21.71
C ALA A 25 -48.59 -18.86 20.23
N ALA A 26 -48.23 -19.56 19.26
CA ALA A 26 -47.98 -20.93 18.89
C ALA A 26 -47.62 -21.02 17.40
N VAL A 27 -46.63 -21.84 17.11
CA VAL A 27 -46.59 -22.91 16.11
C VAL A 27 -47.20 -22.66 14.74
N ASN A 28 -46.38 -22.67 13.70
CA ASN A 28 -46.40 -23.72 12.70
C ASN A 28 -45.16 -23.66 11.78
N GLY A 29 -44.50 -24.76 11.69
CA GLY A 29 -43.41 -25.02 10.81
C GLY A 29 -43.83 -25.17 9.36
N ARG A 30 -42.88 -24.98 8.50
CA ARG A 30 -42.70 -25.78 7.28
C ARG A 30 -41.39 -25.40 6.59
N GLY A 31 -40.63 -26.42 6.35
CA GLY A 31 -40.02 -26.64 5.07
C GLY A 31 -38.66 -25.99 4.84
N GLY A 32 -37.63 -26.76 5.09
CA GLY A 32 -36.27 -26.50 4.67
C GLY A 32 -36.15 -26.25 3.18
N GLY A 33 -35.26 -25.39 2.89
CA GLY A 33 -34.67 -25.13 1.62
C GLY A 33 -33.46 -24.31 1.90
N GLN A 34 -32.32 -24.96 2.13
CA GLN A 34 -31.04 -24.33 1.99
C GLN A 34 -30.97 -23.77 0.56
N PRO A 35 -30.71 -22.47 0.37
CA PRO A 35 -30.41 -21.98 -0.96
C PRO A 35 -29.08 -22.63 -1.39
N PRO A 36 -28.96 -23.01 -2.68
CA PRO A 36 -27.72 -23.57 -3.20
C PRO A 36 -26.58 -22.56 -2.97
N CYS A 37 -25.43 -23.06 -2.56
CA CYS A 37 -24.19 -22.33 -2.55
C CYS A 37 -24.08 -21.63 -3.90
N ALA A 38 -24.23 -20.31 -3.90
CA ALA A 38 -23.85 -19.51 -5.06
C ALA A 38 -22.38 -19.79 -5.29
N GLU A 39 -22.08 -20.43 -6.41
CA GLU A 39 -20.75 -20.55 -6.95
C GLU A 39 -20.14 -19.14 -6.89
N SER A 40 -19.01 -19.04 -6.22
CA SER A 40 -18.19 -17.85 -6.17
C SER A 40 -17.94 -17.38 -7.59
N GLY A 41 -18.74 -16.42 -8.04
CA GLY A 41 -18.46 -15.68 -9.25
C GLY A 41 -17.03 -15.21 -9.13
N SER A 42 -16.17 -15.70 -9.99
CA SER A 42 -14.76 -15.37 -10.06
C SER A 42 -14.60 -13.87 -9.95
N ASP A 43 -13.81 -13.47 -9.00
CA ASP A 43 -13.38 -12.09 -8.66
C ASP A 43 -12.62 -11.42 -9.83
N ARG A 44 -13.24 -11.41 -11.03
CA ARG A 44 -12.73 -10.73 -12.22
C ARG A 44 -12.91 -9.21 -12.16
N SER A 45 -13.81 -8.72 -11.32
CA SER A 45 -14.07 -7.29 -11.20
C SER A 45 -13.01 -6.56 -10.38
N VAL A 46 -12.33 -7.25 -9.45
CA VAL A 46 -11.22 -6.69 -8.67
C VAL A 46 -9.91 -6.70 -9.48
N MET A 47 -9.80 -7.59 -10.47
CA MET A 47 -8.61 -7.70 -11.33
C MET A 47 -8.55 -6.64 -12.43
N GLY A 48 -9.67 -6.01 -12.80
CA GLY A 48 -9.72 -4.99 -13.85
C GLY A 48 -9.23 -3.60 -13.42
N GLY A 49 -9.20 -3.31 -12.12
CA GLY A 49 -8.92 -1.95 -11.60
C GLY A 49 -7.44 -1.58 -11.51
N TRP A 50 -6.51 -2.50 -11.74
CA TRP A 50 -5.08 -2.21 -11.67
C TRP A 50 -4.43 -1.97 -13.06
N ARG A 51 -5.14 -2.23 -14.15
CA ARG A 51 -4.79 -1.73 -15.50
C ARG A 51 -5.00 -0.22 -15.59
N GLU A 52 -4.53 0.48 -14.58
CA GLU A 52 -4.85 1.87 -14.45
C GLU A 52 -4.39 2.69 -15.64
N GLU A 53 -5.35 3.37 -16.20
CA GLU A 53 -5.13 4.51 -17.05
C GLU A 53 -4.39 5.59 -16.24
N ARG A 54 -3.61 6.38 -16.95
CA ARG A 54 -3.00 7.58 -16.40
C ARG A 54 -4.09 8.48 -15.78
N THR A 55 -4.02 8.70 -14.47
CA THR A 55 -5.03 9.51 -13.75
C THR A 55 -4.66 10.98 -13.66
N ARG A 56 -3.46 11.36 -14.10
CA ARG A 56 -2.95 12.73 -14.06
C ARG A 56 -1.92 12.94 -15.16
N SER A 57 -2.03 14.05 -15.91
CA SER A 57 -1.05 14.47 -16.93
C SER A 57 -0.01 15.45 -16.38
N LEU A 58 1.00 15.79 -17.19
CA LEU A 58 1.95 16.86 -16.86
C LEU A 58 1.26 18.22 -16.85
N GLU A 59 0.33 18.45 -17.77
CA GLU A 59 -0.46 19.67 -17.85
C GLU A 59 -1.35 19.86 -16.61
N ASP A 60 -1.96 18.77 -16.11
CA ASP A 60 -2.71 18.79 -14.84
C ASP A 60 -1.83 19.21 -13.67
N ASN A 61 -0.56 18.82 -13.66
CA ASN A 61 0.37 19.24 -12.62
C ASN A 61 0.64 20.74 -12.67
N GLU A 62 0.89 21.29 -13.85
CA GLU A 62 1.14 22.72 -14.02
C GLU A 62 -0.08 23.54 -13.60
N MET A 63 -1.27 23.13 -14.04
CA MET A 63 -2.53 23.80 -13.68
C MET A 63 -2.84 23.71 -12.18
N SER A 64 -2.54 22.58 -11.54
CA SER A 64 -2.84 22.36 -10.11
C SER A 64 -1.80 22.94 -9.16
N LEU A 65 -0.59 23.26 -9.64
CA LEU A 65 0.50 23.73 -8.79
C LEU A 65 0.17 24.98 -7.97
N PRO A 66 -0.48 26.05 -8.52
CA PRO A 66 -0.86 27.21 -7.75
C PRO A 66 -1.85 26.90 -6.61
N SER A 67 -2.85 26.06 -6.89
CA SER A 67 -3.86 25.69 -5.89
C SER A 67 -3.27 24.81 -4.79
N LEU A 68 -2.37 23.89 -5.13
CA LEU A 68 -1.62 23.10 -4.12
C LEU A 68 -0.73 23.99 -3.25
N ALA A 69 -0.05 24.97 -3.85
CA ALA A 69 0.78 25.92 -3.10
C ALA A 69 -0.08 26.78 -2.14
N ALA A 70 -1.27 27.21 -2.58
CA ALA A 70 -2.20 27.93 -1.72
C ALA A 70 -2.66 27.05 -0.53
N ALA A 71 -2.95 25.77 -0.76
CA ALA A 71 -3.29 24.82 0.29
C ALA A 71 -2.16 24.67 1.32
N TYR A 72 -0.89 24.58 0.89
CA TYR A 72 0.26 24.56 1.79
C TYR A 72 0.43 25.86 2.57
N THR A 73 0.11 27.01 1.99
CA THR A 73 0.09 28.29 2.73
C THR A 73 -0.96 28.25 3.85
N THR A 74 -2.13 27.68 3.59
CA THR A 74 -3.17 27.51 4.61
C THR A 74 -2.73 26.55 5.73
N ILE A 75 -2.06 25.43 5.35
CA ILE A 75 -1.49 24.49 6.33
C ILE A 75 -0.49 25.21 7.24
N LEU A 76 0.45 25.98 6.69
CA LEU A 76 1.44 26.71 7.48
C LEU A 76 0.77 27.64 8.51
N ARG A 77 -0.24 28.40 8.09
CA ARG A 77 -1.01 29.26 9.02
C ARG A 77 -1.73 28.44 10.09
N GLY A 78 -2.32 27.30 9.72
CA GLY A 78 -2.99 26.42 10.65
C GLY A 78 -2.05 25.77 11.70
N LEU A 79 -0.76 25.67 11.36
CA LEU A 79 0.30 25.23 12.29
C LEU A 79 0.83 26.37 13.18
N GLY A 80 0.31 27.61 13.04
CA GLY A 80 0.77 28.77 13.78
C GLY A 80 2.03 29.44 13.21
N GLU A 81 2.43 29.09 11.98
CA GLU A 81 3.58 29.64 11.30
C GLU A 81 3.23 30.89 10.48
N ASP A 82 4.19 31.80 10.36
CA ASP A 82 4.09 32.96 9.45
C ASP A 82 4.67 32.59 8.07
N PRO A 83 3.84 32.38 7.03
CA PRO A 83 4.31 32.05 5.69
C PRO A 83 5.07 33.17 5.00
N THR A 84 5.08 34.39 5.57
CA THR A 84 5.81 35.55 5.02
C THR A 84 7.24 35.63 5.53
N ARG A 85 7.62 34.91 6.60
CA ARG A 85 9.00 34.89 7.07
C ARG A 85 9.94 34.29 6.01
N GLN A 86 11.16 34.80 5.95
CA GLN A 86 12.14 34.51 4.90
C GLN A 86 12.33 33.00 4.62
N GLY A 87 12.36 32.18 5.64
CA GLY A 87 12.54 30.72 5.48
C GLY A 87 11.34 30.02 4.84
N LEU A 88 10.13 30.58 4.94
CA LEU A 88 8.88 29.97 4.47
C LEU A 88 8.33 30.57 3.18
N LEU A 89 8.85 31.69 2.67
CA LEU A 89 8.36 32.35 1.47
C LEU A 89 8.19 31.42 0.26
N LYS A 90 9.12 30.48 0.08
CA LYS A 90 9.10 29.53 -1.04
C LYS A 90 8.59 28.14 -0.65
N THR A 91 8.29 27.89 0.64
CA THR A 91 7.89 26.58 1.15
C THR A 91 6.58 26.07 0.52
N PRO A 92 5.53 26.88 0.36
CA PRO A 92 4.30 26.39 -0.27
C PRO A 92 4.53 25.80 -1.67
N ARG A 93 5.28 26.50 -2.52
CA ARG A 93 5.59 26.00 -3.86
C ARG A 93 6.51 24.77 -3.82
N ARG A 94 7.56 24.79 -2.96
CA ARG A 94 8.47 23.64 -2.83
C ARG A 94 7.73 22.40 -2.37
N ALA A 95 6.84 22.51 -1.37
CA ALA A 95 6.05 21.41 -0.86
C ALA A 95 5.07 20.86 -1.91
N ALA A 96 4.39 21.75 -2.65
CA ALA A 96 3.50 21.37 -3.73
C ALA A 96 4.25 20.59 -4.84
N THR A 97 5.39 21.11 -5.30
CA THR A 97 6.23 20.43 -6.31
C THR A 97 6.76 19.08 -5.80
N ALA A 98 7.19 19.02 -4.53
CA ALA A 98 7.65 17.76 -3.93
C ALA A 98 6.53 16.72 -3.87
N MET A 99 5.32 17.12 -3.51
CA MET A 99 4.16 16.22 -3.47
C MET A 99 3.78 15.70 -4.86
N GLN A 100 3.86 16.54 -5.88
CA GLN A 100 3.66 16.11 -7.28
C GLN A 100 4.71 15.08 -7.70
N PHE A 101 5.98 15.27 -7.30
CA PHE A 101 7.04 14.32 -7.56
C PHE A 101 6.84 12.99 -6.80
N PHE A 102 6.47 13.05 -5.52
CA PHE A 102 6.21 11.84 -4.72
C PHE A 102 5.03 11.03 -5.24
N THR A 103 4.18 11.63 -6.06
CA THR A 103 3.01 10.99 -6.65
C THR A 103 3.07 10.93 -8.19
N LYS A 104 4.26 11.02 -8.79
CA LYS A 104 4.43 10.99 -10.25
C LYS A 104 3.98 9.67 -10.89
N GLY A 105 3.93 8.57 -10.12
CA GLY A 105 3.47 7.28 -10.61
C GLY A 105 2.03 7.27 -11.12
N TYR A 106 1.21 8.29 -10.79
CA TYR A 106 -0.09 8.49 -11.41
C TYR A 106 -0.02 9.01 -12.86
N GLN A 107 1.14 9.43 -13.32
CA GLN A 107 1.36 9.95 -14.68
C GLN A 107 1.95 8.92 -15.63
N GLU A 108 2.41 7.80 -15.10
CA GLU A 108 3.15 6.79 -15.83
C GLU A 108 2.29 5.55 -16.10
N LYS A 109 2.46 4.94 -17.28
CA LYS A 109 1.85 3.65 -17.62
C LYS A 109 2.93 2.58 -17.69
N ILE A 110 2.58 1.37 -17.26
CA ILE A 110 3.49 0.23 -17.33
C ILE A 110 3.90 -0.06 -18.78
N THR A 111 2.97 0.01 -19.72
CA THR A 111 3.24 -0.19 -21.16
C THR A 111 4.30 0.74 -21.70
N ASP A 112 4.28 2.02 -21.29
CA ASP A 112 5.24 3.03 -21.73
C ASP A 112 6.64 2.76 -21.18
N VAL A 113 6.70 2.14 -19.99
CA VAL A 113 7.97 1.81 -19.32
C VAL A 113 8.61 0.55 -19.86
N LEU A 114 7.81 -0.44 -20.23
CA LEU A 114 8.32 -1.73 -20.73
C LEU A 114 9.05 -1.59 -22.06
N ASN A 115 8.56 -0.75 -22.99
CA ASN A 115 9.24 -0.38 -24.23
C ASN A 115 10.06 -1.53 -24.83
N ASP A 116 9.45 -2.53 -25.44
CA ASP A 116 10.09 -3.63 -26.14
C ASP A 116 11.27 -4.34 -25.42
N ALA A 117 11.46 -4.10 -24.10
CA ALA A 117 12.50 -4.70 -23.30
C ALA A 117 12.12 -6.07 -22.73
N ILE A 118 11.32 -6.81 -23.48
CA ILE A 118 11.00 -8.21 -23.25
C ILE A 118 11.73 -9.00 -24.35
N PHE A 119 12.61 -9.91 -23.93
CA PHE A 119 13.45 -10.67 -24.83
C PHE A 119 13.05 -12.15 -24.79
N HIS A 120 13.15 -12.81 -25.93
CA HIS A 120 13.06 -14.26 -26.01
C HIS A 120 14.41 -14.86 -25.65
N GLU A 121 14.44 -15.66 -24.60
CA GLU A 121 15.65 -16.34 -24.13
C GLU A 121 15.25 -17.74 -23.66
N ASP A 122 16.08 -18.72 -23.97
CA ASP A 122 15.89 -20.10 -23.52
C ASP A 122 16.39 -20.25 -22.08
N HIS A 123 15.66 -19.63 -21.16
CA HIS A 123 15.94 -19.61 -19.72
C HIS A 123 14.66 -19.89 -18.95
N ASP A 124 14.69 -20.86 -18.05
CA ASP A 124 13.59 -21.30 -17.22
C ASP A 124 13.91 -21.34 -15.72
N GLU A 125 15.15 -20.97 -15.39
CA GLU A 125 15.61 -20.87 -14.01
C GLU A 125 15.18 -19.54 -13.37
N MET A 126 15.22 -19.49 -12.03
CA MET A 126 14.79 -18.34 -11.26
C MET A 126 15.68 -17.10 -11.51
N VAL A 127 15.05 -16.01 -11.88
CA VAL A 127 15.69 -14.70 -11.95
C VAL A 127 15.29 -13.86 -10.75
N ILE A 128 16.28 -13.33 -10.01
CA ILE A 128 16.03 -12.51 -8.82
C ILE A 128 16.73 -11.15 -8.99
N VAL A 129 15.98 -10.08 -8.67
CA VAL A 129 16.53 -8.75 -8.44
C VAL A 129 16.15 -8.34 -7.03
N LYS A 130 17.15 -8.19 -6.17
CA LYS A 130 16.96 -7.85 -4.76
C LYS A 130 17.47 -6.45 -4.42
N ASP A 131 17.07 -5.96 -3.25
CA ASP A 131 17.50 -4.68 -2.70
C ASP A 131 17.15 -3.47 -3.57
N ILE A 132 16.03 -3.53 -4.28
CA ILE A 132 15.53 -2.37 -5.04
C ILE A 132 15.03 -1.33 -4.04
N ASP A 133 15.66 -0.18 -3.96
CA ASP A 133 15.22 0.92 -3.10
C ASP A 133 13.81 1.38 -3.47
N MET A 134 12.98 1.56 -2.45
CA MET A 134 11.60 1.95 -2.59
C MET A 134 11.27 3.13 -1.68
N PHE A 135 10.67 4.18 -2.26
CA PHE A 135 10.17 5.35 -1.56
C PHE A 135 8.72 5.61 -1.94
N SER A 136 7.84 5.65 -0.96
CA SER A 136 6.40 5.82 -1.15
C SER A 136 5.82 6.76 -0.10
N MET A 137 4.53 7.04 -0.21
CA MET A 137 3.77 7.86 0.72
C MET A 137 2.61 7.06 1.31
N CYS A 138 2.51 7.03 2.64
CA CYS A 138 1.36 6.43 3.31
C CYS A 138 0.08 7.21 2.97
N GLU A 139 -0.92 6.53 2.40
CA GLU A 139 -2.17 7.17 2.00
C GLU A 139 -2.97 7.73 3.19
N HIS A 140 -2.80 7.14 4.39
CA HIS A 140 -3.53 7.55 5.59
C HIS A 140 -2.98 8.83 6.24
N HIS A 141 -1.70 9.09 6.09
CA HIS A 141 -1.02 10.14 6.86
C HIS A 141 -0.17 11.10 6.02
N LEU A 142 0.02 10.83 4.73
CA LEU A 142 0.88 11.58 3.80
C LEU A 142 2.31 11.75 4.33
N VAL A 143 2.83 10.72 5.00
CA VAL A 143 4.23 10.66 5.44
C VAL A 143 4.96 9.51 4.77
N PRO A 144 6.30 9.54 4.68
CA PRO A 144 7.06 8.57 3.91
C PRO A 144 6.94 7.14 4.41
N ILE A 145 6.98 6.23 3.44
CA ILE A 145 7.30 4.82 3.58
C ILE A 145 8.56 4.60 2.75
N PHE A 146 9.57 3.97 3.31
CA PHE A 146 10.79 3.65 2.57
C PHE A 146 11.33 2.29 2.97
N GLY A 147 11.96 1.63 2.02
CA GLY A 147 12.44 0.28 2.24
C GLY A 147 13.03 -0.35 0.97
N ARG A 148 12.96 -1.67 0.91
CA ARG A 148 13.51 -2.45 -0.19
C ARG A 148 12.47 -3.43 -0.73
N VAL A 149 12.56 -3.64 -2.03
CA VAL A 149 11.75 -4.60 -2.77
C VAL A 149 12.66 -5.69 -3.32
N HIS A 150 12.24 -6.93 -3.16
CA HIS A 150 12.89 -8.11 -3.71
C HIS A 150 11.91 -8.79 -4.65
N ILE A 151 12.32 -9.05 -5.88
CA ILE A 151 11.51 -9.64 -6.92
C ILE A 151 12.20 -10.90 -7.42
N GLY A 152 11.47 -12.00 -7.45
CA GLY A 152 11.87 -13.23 -8.14
C GLY A 152 10.81 -13.62 -9.15
N TYR A 153 11.22 -14.15 -10.29
CA TYR A 153 10.29 -14.75 -11.25
C TYR A 153 10.94 -15.93 -11.95
N LEU A 154 10.11 -16.88 -12.36
CA LEU A 154 10.51 -18.00 -13.21
C LEU A 154 10.06 -17.72 -14.64
N PRO A 155 11.00 -17.46 -15.55
CA PRO A 155 10.69 -17.16 -16.93
C PRO A 155 9.94 -18.31 -17.63
N ASN A 156 9.14 -17.97 -18.62
CA ASN A 156 8.62 -18.90 -19.61
C ASN A 156 9.15 -18.48 -20.99
N LYS A 157 10.46 -18.74 -21.21
CA LYS A 157 11.20 -18.37 -22.43
C LYS A 157 11.15 -16.87 -22.78
N ARG A 158 10.78 -16.04 -21.79
CA ARG A 158 10.72 -14.57 -21.93
C ARG A 158 11.30 -13.94 -20.68
N ILE A 159 12.29 -13.08 -20.88
CA ILE A 159 12.94 -12.33 -19.81
C ILE A 159 12.68 -10.83 -19.94
N LEU A 160 12.71 -10.13 -18.83
CA LEU A 160 12.52 -8.69 -18.76
C LEU A 160 13.87 -8.01 -18.50
N GLY A 161 14.12 -6.92 -19.21
CA GLY A 161 15.28 -6.08 -18.88
C GLY A 161 15.27 -5.69 -17.39
N LEU A 162 16.36 -5.96 -16.67
CA LEU A 162 16.43 -5.83 -15.20
C LEU A 162 16.00 -4.46 -14.70
N SER A 163 16.37 -3.40 -15.43
CA SER A 163 15.98 -2.02 -15.10
C SER A 163 14.46 -1.80 -15.16
N LYS A 164 13.70 -2.62 -15.88
CA LYS A 164 12.27 -2.51 -16.00
C LYS A 164 11.56 -2.98 -14.72
N LEU A 165 12.12 -3.97 -14.03
CA LEU A 165 11.65 -4.38 -12.70
C LEU A 165 11.72 -3.21 -11.71
N ALA A 166 12.85 -2.53 -11.65
CA ALA A 166 13.00 -1.35 -10.80
C ALA A 166 12.06 -0.20 -11.19
N ARG A 167 11.81 -0.01 -12.49
CA ARG A 167 10.84 1.01 -12.97
C ARG A 167 9.39 0.67 -12.62
N ILE A 168 9.00 -0.60 -12.67
CA ILE A 168 7.68 -1.05 -12.19
C ILE A 168 7.52 -0.72 -10.71
N VAL A 169 8.54 -1.02 -9.90
CA VAL A 169 8.57 -0.64 -8.48
C VAL A 169 8.38 0.86 -8.32
N GLU A 170 9.13 1.68 -9.06
CA GLU A 170 9.05 3.15 -8.99
C GLU A 170 7.65 3.67 -9.33
N ILE A 171 7.01 3.19 -10.40
CA ILE A 171 5.66 3.61 -10.81
C ILE A 171 4.64 3.41 -9.69
N TYR A 172 4.63 2.23 -9.07
CA TYR A 172 3.65 1.95 -8.02
C TYR A 172 4.02 2.57 -6.69
N SER A 173 5.32 2.71 -6.39
CA SER A 173 5.79 3.36 -5.16
C SER A 173 5.47 4.86 -5.16
N ARG A 174 5.57 5.53 -6.31
CA ARG A 174 5.29 6.97 -6.43
C ARG A 174 3.79 7.26 -6.53
N ARG A 175 3.03 6.66 -5.60
CA ARG A 175 1.58 6.87 -5.40
C ARG A 175 1.29 6.94 -3.92
N LEU A 176 0.06 7.32 -3.55
CA LEU A 176 -0.42 7.14 -2.18
C LEU A 176 -0.73 5.66 -1.97
N GLN A 177 -0.04 5.02 -1.01
CA GLN A 177 -0.04 3.56 -0.91
C GLN A 177 -0.32 3.03 0.50
N VAL A 178 -0.80 1.78 0.52
CA VAL A 178 -0.60 0.83 1.60
C VAL A 178 0.33 -0.27 1.10
N GLN A 179 1.19 -0.79 1.96
CA GLN A 179 2.27 -1.69 1.55
C GLN A 179 1.76 -3.00 0.94
N GLU A 180 0.65 -3.52 1.43
CA GLU A 180 -0.01 -4.74 0.93
C GLU A 180 -0.47 -4.58 -0.52
N ARG A 181 -1.09 -3.45 -0.84
CA ARG A 181 -1.52 -3.11 -2.21
C ARG A 181 -0.31 -2.94 -3.13
N LEU A 182 0.72 -2.21 -2.68
CA LEU A 182 1.94 -1.99 -3.43
C LEU A 182 2.60 -3.31 -3.83
N THR A 183 2.75 -4.23 -2.87
CA THR A 183 3.35 -5.55 -3.11
C THR A 183 2.56 -6.34 -4.15
N LYS A 184 1.24 -6.35 -4.04
CA LYS A 184 0.35 -7.05 -4.96
C LYS A 184 0.39 -6.42 -6.36
N GLN A 185 0.36 -5.10 -6.47
CA GLN A 185 0.40 -4.39 -7.75
C GLN A 185 1.69 -4.68 -8.53
N ILE A 186 2.84 -4.68 -7.86
CA ILE A 186 4.12 -5.03 -8.48
C ILE A 186 4.10 -6.46 -9.02
N ALA A 187 3.66 -7.43 -8.20
CA ALA A 187 3.60 -8.83 -8.62
C ALA A 187 2.67 -9.05 -9.83
N MET A 188 1.50 -8.41 -9.80
CA MET A 188 0.52 -8.50 -10.89
C MET A 188 1.04 -7.88 -12.19
N ALA A 189 1.68 -6.71 -12.11
CA ALA A 189 2.25 -6.05 -13.29
C ALA A 189 3.33 -6.89 -13.97
N ILE A 190 4.19 -7.54 -13.20
CA ILE A 190 5.21 -8.44 -13.73
C ILE A 190 4.56 -9.67 -14.38
N THR A 191 3.55 -10.24 -13.73
CA THR A 191 2.80 -11.39 -14.26
C THR A 191 2.16 -11.07 -15.60
N GLU A 192 1.55 -9.90 -15.76
CA GLU A 192 0.93 -9.52 -17.04
C GLU A 192 1.95 -9.21 -18.12
N ALA A 193 3.03 -8.52 -17.76
CA ALA A 193 4.05 -8.14 -18.72
C ALA A 193 4.75 -9.36 -19.33
N LEU A 194 5.13 -10.33 -18.50
CA LEU A 194 5.97 -11.46 -18.89
C LEU A 194 5.21 -12.76 -19.09
N GLN A 195 4.07 -12.94 -18.40
CA GLN A 195 3.39 -14.22 -18.30
C GLN A 195 4.34 -15.35 -17.86
N PRO A 196 5.10 -15.15 -16.77
CA PRO A 196 6.06 -16.13 -16.27
C PRO A 196 5.33 -17.30 -15.61
N THR A 197 6.02 -18.39 -15.33
CA THR A 197 5.48 -19.54 -14.58
C THR A 197 5.09 -19.16 -13.14
N GLY A 198 5.78 -18.18 -12.58
CA GLY A 198 5.46 -17.63 -11.27
C GLY A 198 6.24 -16.36 -10.94
N VAL A 199 5.75 -15.63 -9.95
CA VAL A 199 6.34 -14.39 -9.44
C VAL A 199 6.31 -14.37 -7.92
N GLY A 200 7.42 -13.99 -7.29
CA GLY A 200 7.51 -13.68 -5.87
C GLY A 200 7.93 -12.22 -5.68
N VAL A 201 7.21 -11.48 -4.86
CA VAL A 201 7.57 -10.11 -4.47
C VAL A 201 7.53 -9.99 -2.96
N ILE A 202 8.61 -9.48 -2.37
CA ILE A 202 8.69 -9.16 -0.95
C ILE A 202 9.12 -7.71 -0.79
N ILE A 203 8.45 -7.00 0.10
CA ILE A 203 8.79 -5.64 0.49
C ILE A 203 9.07 -5.61 1.98
N GLU A 204 10.24 -5.10 2.36
CA GLU A 204 10.58 -4.75 3.73
C GLU A 204 10.66 -3.24 3.83
N ALA A 205 9.83 -2.61 4.65
CA ALA A 205 9.75 -1.16 4.74
C ALA A 205 9.54 -0.62 6.15
N THR A 206 10.00 0.61 6.34
CA THR A 206 9.77 1.43 7.53
C THR A 206 8.71 2.48 7.21
N HIS A 207 7.72 2.59 8.09
CA HIS A 207 6.63 3.55 7.98
C HIS A 207 6.84 4.71 8.94
N MET A 208 7.03 5.92 8.44
CA MET A 208 7.24 7.08 9.30
C MET A 208 6.03 7.40 10.18
N CYS A 209 4.82 7.00 9.77
CA CYS A 209 3.62 7.12 10.60
C CYS A 209 3.65 6.25 11.88
N MET A 210 4.49 5.21 11.93
CA MET A 210 4.73 4.39 13.10
C MET A 210 5.96 4.84 13.90
N VAL A 211 6.93 5.47 13.24
CA VAL A 211 8.22 5.83 13.82
C VAL A 211 8.16 7.18 14.54
N MET A 212 7.74 8.23 13.84
CA MET A 212 7.86 9.62 14.33
C MET A 212 6.63 10.17 15.05
N ARG A 213 5.52 9.43 15.02
CA ARG A 213 4.25 9.81 15.65
C ARG A 213 3.44 8.55 16.00
N GLY A 214 2.33 8.74 16.74
CA GLY A 214 1.45 7.63 17.13
C GLY A 214 2.17 6.69 18.09
N ILE A 215 2.41 5.45 17.66
CA ILE A 215 3.00 4.40 18.50
C ILE A 215 4.51 4.57 18.76
N GLN A 216 5.22 5.35 17.95
CA GLN A 216 6.65 5.71 18.10
C GLN A 216 7.58 4.49 18.24
N LYS A 217 7.48 3.53 17.36
CA LYS A 217 8.33 2.33 17.32
C LYS A 217 9.42 2.47 16.25
N MET A 218 10.57 2.99 16.62
CA MET A 218 11.66 3.37 15.70
C MET A 218 12.22 2.19 14.90
N ASN A 219 12.29 1.00 15.49
CA ASN A 219 12.89 -0.17 14.88
C ASN A 219 11.87 -1.11 14.24
N SER A 220 10.58 -0.71 14.17
CA SER A 220 9.58 -1.56 13.56
C SER A 220 9.73 -1.57 12.04
N LYS A 221 9.69 -2.78 11.47
CA LYS A 221 9.67 -3.00 10.03
C LYS A 221 8.41 -3.76 9.66
N THR A 222 7.82 -3.42 8.54
CA THR A 222 6.70 -4.14 7.97
C THR A 222 7.21 -4.96 6.80
N ILE A 223 6.90 -6.26 6.79
CA ILE A 223 7.24 -7.15 5.69
C ILE A 223 5.94 -7.64 5.06
N THR A 224 5.82 -7.44 3.76
CA THR A 224 4.71 -7.95 2.96
C THR A 224 5.22 -8.82 1.83
N SER A 225 4.47 -9.86 1.50
CA SER A 225 4.82 -10.79 0.42
C SER A 225 3.63 -11.09 -0.48
N THR A 226 3.88 -11.24 -1.77
CA THR A 226 2.92 -11.76 -2.74
C THR A 226 3.61 -12.82 -3.57
N MET A 227 3.02 -14.02 -3.58
CA MET A 227 3.49 -15.17 -4.35
C MET A 227 2.41 -15.58 -5.34
N LEU A 228 2.77 -15.71 -6.61
CA LEU A 228 1.87 -16.06 -7.71
C LEU A 228 2.43 -17.25 -8.50
N GLY A 229 1.56 -18.07 -9.07
CA GLY A 229 1.94 -19.28 -9.81
C GLY A 229 2.77 -20.23 -8.94
N VAL A 230 3.84 -20.79 -9.50
CA VAL A 230 4.65 -21.82 -8.81
C VAL A 230 5.26 -21.34 -7.49
N PHE A 231 5.53 -20.04 -7.29
CA PHE A 231 5.97 -19.52 -5.99
C PHE A 231 4.92 -19.71 -4.90
N ARG A 232 3.64 -19.76 -5.26
CA ARG A 232 2.54 -20.02 -4.33
C ARG A 232 2.27 -21.50 -4.15
N GLU A 233 2.36 -22.26 -5.24
CA GLU A 233 1.95 -23.66 -5.31
C GLU A 233 3.03 -24.62 -4.80
N ASP A 234 4.30 -24.35 -5.12
CA ASP A 234 5.43 -25.18 -4.69
C ASP A 234 6.23 -24.54 -3.52
N PRO A 235 6.22 -25.16 -2.35
CA PRO A 235 7.00 -24.69 -1.20
C PRO A 235 8.50 -24.62 -1.45
N LYS A 236 9.07 -25.53 -2.27
CA LYS A 236 10.53 -25.55 -2.54
C LYS A 236 10.97 -24.31 -3.33
N THR A 237 10.25 -23.98 -4.38
CA THR A 237 10.49 -22.77 -5.17
C THR A 237 10.42 -21.52 -4.30
N ARG A 238 9.43 -21.45 -3.41
CA ARG A 238 9.31 -20.34 -2.47
C ARG A 238 10.46 -20.29 -1.48
N ASP A 239 10.88 -21.43 -0.91
CA ASP A 239 11.97 -21.51 0.05
C ASP A 239 13.32 -21.15 -0.60
N GLU A 240 13.54 -21.54 -1.84
CA GLU A 240 14.69 -21.15 -2.62
C GLU A 240 14.76 -19.62 -2.78
N PHE A 241 13.66 -18.99 -3.23
CA PHE A 241 13.55 -17.54 -3.33
C PHE A 241 13.85 -16.84 -1.99
N LEU A 242 13.22 -17.30 -0.92
CA LEU A 242 13.42 -16.74 0.43
C LEU A 242 14.87 -16.88 0.92
N THR A 243 15.54 -17.95 0.54
CA THR A 243 16.95 -18.18 0.89
C THR A 243 17.87 -17.23 0.13
N LEU A 244 17.65 -17.09 -1.18
CA LEU A 244 18.49 -16.26 -2.06
C LEU A 244 18.35 -14.75 -1.77
N ILE A 245 17.20 -14.29 -1.32
CA ILE A 245 17.06 -12.88 -0.94
C ILE A 245 17.69 -12.55 0.42
N ARG A 246 17.88 -13.54 1.29
CA ARG A 246 18.53 -13.36 2.62
C ARG A 246 20.05 -13.44 2.58
N SER A 247 20.59 -14.08 1.55
CA SER A 247 22.04 -14.13 1.30
C SER A 247 22.56 -12.75 0.84
#